data_a2414445e660f61abc01cc6d27eb65d0
#
_entry.id   a2414445e660f61abc01cc6d27eb65d0
#
_cell.length_a   1.000
_cell.length_b   1.000
_cell.length_c   1.000
_cell.angle_alpha   90.00
_cell.angle_beta   90.00
_cell.angle_gamma   90.00
#
_symmetry.space_group_name_H-M   'P 1'
#
loop_
_entity.id
_entity.type
_entity.pdbx_description
1 polymer ?
#
loop_
_entity_poly.entity_id
_entity_poly.type
_entity_poly.pdbx_seq_one_letter_code
_entity_poly.pdbx_strand_id
1 'polypeptide(L)'
;MGMGQTLVVPGRYDQIQVICKFVSAGARDAGLVADAVFHLELCCDEASTNIIEHAYGAEYVGQITVTYEITGQEFRVTLLDDGRPFDPDTVPEPKLPRENADSNDVALGDIMNSLQVGGLGIHFMRKLMDEVHYSFNGKHGNTLVLIKKIDQRGVE
;
A
#
# COMPACT_ATOMS: atom_id res chain seq x y z
N MET A 1 6.47 11.16 20.92
CA MET A 1 6.97 11.73 19.69
C MET A 1 7.21 10.66 18.67
N GLY A 2 6.64 10.75 17.54
CA GLY A 2 6.81 9.74 16.51
C GLY A 2 8.13 9.89 15.78
N MET A 3 8.62 8.78 15.26
CA MET A 3 9.76 8.80 14.39
C MET A 3 9.26 8.57 12.98
N GLY A 4 9.60 9.46 12.09
CA GLY A 4 9.11 9.37 10.74
C GLY A 4 10.17 9.71 9.72
N GLN A 5 10.00 9.20 8.52
CA GLN A 5 10.87 9.49 7.39
C GLN A 5 10.03 9.66 6.13
N THR A 6 10.56 10.44 5.22
CA THR A 6 9.85 10.76 3.98
C THR A 6 10.74 10.48 2.78
N LEU A 7 10.15 9.90 1.75
CA LEU A 7 10.80 9.63 0.48
C LEU A 7 9.97 10.25 -0.63
N VAL A 8 10.60 10.95 -1.56
CA VAL A 8 9.90 11.51 -2.71
C VAL A 8 10.57 10.92 -3.96
N VAL A 9 9.77 10.32 -4.84
CA VAL A 9 10.28 9.73 -6.07
C VAL A 9 9.39 10.15 -7.23
N PRO A 10 9.92 10.16 -8.45
CA PRO A 10 9.06 10.40 -9.60
C PRO A 10 8.09 9.24 -9.78
N GLY A 11 6.94 9.52 -10.37
CA GLY A 11 5.91 8.49 -10.61
C GLY A 11 6.29 7.61 -11.77
N ARG A 12 7.16 6.67 -11.54
CA ARG A 12 7.65 5.73 -12.53
C ARG A 12 7.60 4.34 -11.96
N TYR A 13 7.34 3.36 -12.82
CA TYR A 13 7.25 1.98 -12.36
C TYR A 13 8.55 1.50 -11.74
N ASP A 14 9.70 1.96 -12.22
CA ASP A 14 10.98 1.52 -11.66
C ASP A 14 11.24 2.11 -10.28
N GLN A 15 10.42 3.03 -9.81
CA GLN A 15 10.57 3.59 -8.47
C GLN A 15 9.72 2.85 -7.43
N ILE A 16 8.85 1.96 -7.87
CA ILE A 16 7.99 1.23 -6.94
C ILE A 16 8.83 0.38 -6.00
N GLN A 17 9.89 -0.26 -6.51
CA GLN A 17 10.77 -1.03 -5.65
C GLN A 17 11.47 -0.16 -4.62
N VAL A 18 11.83 1.05 -4.98
CA VAL A 18 12.46 1.98 -4.05
C VAL A 18 11.50 2.29 -2.91
N ILE A 19 10.23 2.54 -3.25
CA ILE A 19 9.21 2.79 -2.24
C ILE A 19 9.05 1.57 -1.32
N CYS A 20 8.94 0.39 -1.89
CA CYS A 20 8.72 -0.81 -1.10
C CYS A 20 9.89 -1.10 -0.16
N LYS A 21 11.12 -0.90 -0.63
CA LYS A 21 12.29 -1.10 0.20
C LYS A 21 12.37 -0.07 1.33
N PHE A 22 12.01 1.17 1.03
CA PHE A 22 11.99 2.22 2.03
C PHE A 22 11.03 1.89 3.16
N VAL A 23 9.82 1.49 2.79
CA VAL A 23 8.78 1.18 3.79
C VAL A 23 9.14 -0.09 4.55
N SER A 24 9.63 -1.12 3.87
CA SER A 24 9.93 -2.37 4.55
C SER A 24 11.10 -2.21 5.52
N ALA A 25 12.10 -1.40 5.18
CA ALA A 25 13.18 -1.14 6.10
C ALA A 25 12.67 -0.44 7.36
N GLY A 26 11.80 0.55 7.19
CA GLY A 26 11.21 1.22 8.35
C GLY A 26 10.36 0.29 9.20
N ALA A 27 9.63 -0.59 8.54
CA ALA A 27 8.77 -1.54 9.26
C ALA A 27 9.60 -2.54 10.06
N ARG A 28 10.69 -3.02 9.49
CA ARG A 28 11.57 -3.93 10.23
C ARG A 28 12.20 -3.22 11.41
N ASP A 29 12.65 -2.00 11.22
CA ASP A 29 13.25 -1.23 12.31
C ASP A 29 12.22 -0.96 13.42
N ALA A 30 10.96 -0.86 13.06
CA ALA A 30 9.90 -0.63 14.05
C ALA A 30 9.53 -1.91 14.79
N GLY A 31 10.02 -3.05 14.34
CA GLY A 31 9.75 -4.30 15.04
C GLY A 31 8.58 -5.10 14.50
N LEU A 32 8.10 -4.78 13.30
CA LEU A 32 7.01 -5.56 12.73
C LEU A 32 7.50 -6.96 12.37
N VAL A 33 6.61 -7.94 12.51
CA VAL A 33 6.94 -9.31 12.14
C VAL A 33 7.02 -9.44 10.64
N ALA A 34 7.69 -10.50 10.17
CA ALA A 34 7.97 -10.67 8.74
C ALA A 34 6.72 -10.64 7.89
N ASP A 35 5.63 -11.26 8.34
CA ASP A 35 4.39 -11.25 7.57
C ASP A 35 3.84 -9.84 7.41
N ALA A 36 3.91 -9.04 8.47
CA ALA A 36 3.42 -7.67 8.41
C ALA A 36 4.26 -6.83 7.45
N VAL A 37 5.58 -7.05 7.45
CA VAL A 37 6.45 -6.34 6.50
C VAL A 37 6.07 -6.70 5.07
N PHE A 38 5.84 -7.99 4.81
CA PHE A 38 5.47 -8.43 3.47
C PHE A 38 4.14 -7.84 3.04
N HIS A 39 3.17 -7.79 3.96
CA HIS A 39 1.86 -7.19 3.65
C HIS A 39 2.01 -5.72 3.29
N LEU A 40 2.87 -5.01 3.99
CA LEU A 40 3.11 -3.60 3.66
C LEU A 40 3.76 -3.45 2.30
N GLU A 41 4.69 -4.34 1.94
CA GLU A 41 5.31 -4.27 0.62
C GLU A 41 4.28 -4.47 -0.48
N LEU A 42 3.41 -5.46 -0.31
CA LEU A 42 2.38 -5.71 -1.30
C LEU A 42 1.44 -4.50 -1.46
N CYS A 43 1.05 -3.93 -0.33
CA CYS A 43 0.13 -2.80 -0.38
C CYS A 43 0.79 -1.57 -0.98
N CYS A 44 2.05 -1.32 -0.69
CA CYS A 44 2.75 -0.17 -1.26
C CYS A 44 2.98 -0.35 -2.76
N ASP A 45 3.25 -1.57 -3.19
CA ASP A 45 3.39 -1.86 -4.61
C ASP A 45 2.09 -1.52 -5.34
N GLU A 46 0.98 -2.03 -4.82
CA GLU A 46 -0.30 -1.83 -5.47
C GLU A 46 -0.73 -0.36 -5.41
N ALA A 47 -0.51 0.29 -4.27
CA ALA A 47 -0.88 1.70 -4.12
C ALA A 47 -0.09 2.58 -5.07
N SER A 48 1.20 2.31 -5.22
CA SER A 48 2.06 3.08 -6.10
C SER A 48 1.68 2.87 -7.55
N THR A 49 1.36 1.63 -7.92
CA THR A 49 0.91 1.33 -9.28
C THR A 49 -0.40 2.08 -9.57
N ASN A 50 -1.32 2.09 -8.62
CA ASN A 50 -2.58 2.81 -8.79
C ASN A 50 -2.37 4.29 -8.98
N ILE A 51 -1.41 4.88 -8.28
CA ILE A 51 -1.12 6.30 -8.45
C ILE A 51 -0.67 6.56 -9.88
N ILE A 52 0.27 5.76 -10.38
CA ILE A 52 0.80 5.98 -11.73
C ILE A 52 -0.31 5.77 -12.76
N GLU A 53 -1.08 4.71 -12.62
CA GLU A 53 -2.05 4.34 -13.65
C GLU A 53 -3.32 5.14 -13.59
N HIS A 54 -3.78 5.48 -12.41
CA HIS A 54 -5.11 6.08 -12.26
C HIS A 54 -5.08 7.54 -11.84
N ALA A 55 -4.20 7.93 -10.95
CA ALA A 55 -4.13 9.33 -10.55
C ALA A 55 -3.40 10.15 -11.60
N TYR A 56 -2.28 9.64 -12.08
CA TYR A 56 -1.50 10.35 -13.09
C TYR A 56 -1.82 9.93 -14.52
N GLY A 57 -2.19 8.70 -14.71
CA GLY A 57 -2.53 8.17 -16.04
C GLY A 57 -1.33 7.74 -16.87
N ALA A 58 -0.12 8.04 -16.43
CA ALA A 58 1.10 7.67 -17.15
C ALA A 58 2.29 7.93 -16.25
N GLU A 59 3.45 7.41 -16.66
CA GLU A 59 4.69 7.70 -15.94
C GLU A 59 5.14 9.12 -16.20
N TYR A 60 5.96 9.65 -15.30
CA TYR A 60 6.61 10.96 -15.44
C TYR A 60 5.66 12.16 -15.38
N VAL A 61 4.45 11.96 -14.90
CA VAL A 61 3.51 13.06 -14.78
C VAL A 61 3.73 13.83 -13.49
N GLY A 62 3.97 13.11 -12.39
CA GLY A 62 4.16 13.74 -11.10
C GLY A 62 5.01 12.89 -10.20
N GLN A 63 5.01 13.22 -8.93
CA GLN A 63 5.83 12.55 -7.93
C GLN A 63 4.95 11.80 -6.97
N ILE A 64 5.55 10.84 -6.29
CA ILE A 64 4.90 10.11 -5.20
C ILE A 64 5.69 10.41 -3.94
N THR A 65 5.00 10.89 -2.92
CA THR A 65 5.62 11.16 -1.62
C THR A 65 5.15 10.08 -0.65
N VAL A 66 6.10 9.39 -0.04
CA VAL A 66 5.79 8.31 0.89
C VAL A 66 6.42 8.67 2.22
N THR A 67 5.60 8.66 3.26
CA THR A 67 6.07 8.93 4.61
C THR A 67 5.68 7.75 5.48
N TYR A 68 6.57 7.31 6.36
CA TYR A 68 6.13 6.40 7.41
C TYR A 68 6.45 7.01 8.75
N GLU A 69 5.67 6.64 9.74
CA GLU A 69 5.91 7.09 11.10
C GLU A 69 5.41 6.05 12.06
N ILE A 70 6.02 6.04 13.24
CA ILE A 70 5.63 5.14 14.30
C ILE A 70 4.95 5.99 15.35
N THR A 71 3.69 5.72 15.62
CA THR A 71 2.92 6.47 16.60
C THR A 71 2.30 5.46 17.55
N GLY A 72 2.76 5.46 18.81
CA GLY A 72 2.28 4.47 19.78
C GLY A 72 2.64 3.08 19.28
N GLN A 73 1.62 2.28 19.04
CA GLN A 73 1.83 0.91 18.59
C GLN A 73 1.41 0.73 17.14
N GLU A 74 1.43 1.80 16.37
CA GLU A 74 1.03 1.73 14.97
C GLU A 74 2.16 2.16 14.09
N PHE A 75 2.34 1.43 13.00
CA PHE A 75 3.21 1.82 11.91
C PHE A 75 2.30 2.38 10.82
N ARG A 76 2.48 3.65 10.50
CA ARG A 76 1.60 4.36 9.59
C ARG A 76 2.36 4.75 8.34
N VAL A 77 1.86 4.37 7.18
CA VAL A 77 2.45 4.75 5.89
C VAL A 77 1.45 5.65 5.18
N THR A 78 1.92 6.78 4.69
CA THR A 78 1.10 7.72 3.95
C THR A 78 1.68 7.88 2.56
N LEU A 79 0.85 7.70 1.53
CA LEU A 79 1.26 7.91 0.15
C LEU A 79 0.47 9.09 -0.38
N LEU A 80 1.19 10.08 -0.90
CA LEU A 80 0.60 11.31 -1.43
C LEU A 80 0.91 11.44 -2.90
N ASP A 81 -0.06 11.87 -3.67
CA ASP A 81 0.16 12.26 -5.05
C ASP A 81 -0.69 13.50 -5.33
N ASP A 82 -0.35 14.25 -6.36
CA ASP A 82 -1.13 15.43 -6.74
C ASP A 82 -1.86 15.20 -8.05
N GLY A 83 -2.19 13.96 -8.33
CA GLY A 83 -2.94 13.62 -9.54
C GLY A 83 -4.43 13.87 -9.38
N ARG A 84 -5.18 13.38 -10.35
CA ARG A 84 -6.63 13.52 -10.33
C ARG A 84 -7.22 12.59 -9.27
N PRO A 85 -8.45 12.85 -8.84
CA PRO A 85 -9.06 12.01 -7.81
C PRO A 85 -9.14 10.56 -8.29
N PHE A 86 -8.74 9.65 -7.41
CA PHE A 86 -8.90 8.24 -7.67
C PHE A 86 -9.25 7.58 -6.36
N ASP A 87 -10.52 7.35 -6.14
CA ASP A 87 -10.99 6.70 -4.93
C ASP A 87 -10.89 5.19 -5.12
N PRO A 88 -10.01 4.52 -4.42
CA PRO A 88 -9.86 3.07 -4.60
C PRO A 88 -11.14 2.31 -4.28
N ASP A 89 -12.02 2.87 -3.46
CA ASP A 89 -13.26 2.18 -3.13
C ASP A 89 -14.24 2.12 -4.29
N THR A 90 -14.00 2.89 -5.34
CA THR A 90 -14.87 2.82 -6.51
C THR A 90 -14.46 1.70 -7.46
N VAL A 91 -13.32 1.06 -7.23
CA VAL A 91 -12.90 -0.06 -8.07
C VAL A 91 -13.72 -1.27 -7.66
N PRO A 92 -14.39 -1.94 -8.60
CA PRO A 92 -15.20 -3.10 -8.23
C PRO A 92 -14.35 -4.18 -7.60
N GLU A 93 -14.98 -4.93 -6.70
CA GLU A 93 -14.27 -6.03 -6.10
C GLU A 93 -13.98 -7.06 -7.18
N PRO A 94 -12.74 -7.53 -7.26
CA PRO A 94 -12.39 -8.48 -8.32
C PRO A 94 -13.08 -9.81 -8.09
N LYS A 95 -13.44 -10.46 -9.19
CA LYS A 95 -14.01 -11.78 -9.10
C LYS A 95 -12.88 -12.76 -9.21
N LEU A 96 -12.64 -13.48 -8.15
CA LEU A 96 -11.60 -14.51 -8.16
C LEU A 96 -12.18 -15.76 -8.78
N PRO A 97 -11.41 -16.40 -9.64
CA PRO A 97 -11.96 -17.55 -10.34
C PRO A 97 -11.89 -18.78 -9.48
N ARG A 98 -12.66 -18.90 -8.49
CA ARG A 98 -12.52 -19.97 -7.69
C ARG A 98 -13.54 -20.32 -6.88
N GLU A 99 -14.59 -19.92 -7.14
CA GLU A 99 -15.61 -20.15 -6.29
C GLU A 99 -15.63 -21.48 -5.77
N ASN A 100 -15.15 -22.44 -6.41
CA ASN A 100 -15.18 -23.70 -5.86
C ASN A 100 -14.06 -23.98 -5.03
N ALA A 101 -13.11 -23.16 -5.00
CA ALA A 101 -11.92 -23.45 -4.32
C ALA A 101 -12.18 -23.42 -2.85
N ASP A 102 -11.60 -24.30 -2.15
CA ASP A 102 -11.56 -24.22 -0.75
C ASP A 102 -10.76 -22.99 -0.47
N SER A 103 -11.34 -22.10 0.24
CA SER A 103 -10.77 -20.83 0.35
C SER A 103 -9.40 -20.79 0.95
N ASN A 104 -9.03 -21.81 1.65
CA ASN A 104 -7.72 -21.80 2.26
C ASN A 104 -6.62 -22.01 1.25
N ASP A 105 -6.99 -22.39 0.06
CA ASP A 105 -6.00 -22.71 -0.93
C ASP A 105 -5.88 -21.68 -2.00
N VAL A 106 -6.30 -20.47 -1.76
CA VAL A 106 -6.06 -19.45 -2.75
C VAL A 106 -4.56 -19.29 -2.78
N ALA A 107 -3.96 -19.78 -3.84
CA ALA A 107 -2.53 -19.78 -3.94
C ALA A 107 -2.00 -18.38 -3.99
N LEU A 108 -0.85 -18.18 -3.36
CA LEU A 108 -0.20 -16.90 -3.42
C LEU A 108 -0.01 -16.45 -4.87
N GLY A 109 0.23 -17.39 -5.76
CA GLY A 109 0.38 -17.05 -7.18
C GLY A 109 -0.87 -16.47 -7.79
N ASP A 110 -2.05 -16.94 -7.38
CA ASP A 110 -3.29 -16.36 -7.89
C ASP A 110 -3.48 -14.94 -7.40
N ILE A 111 -3.10 -14.67 -6.17
CA ILE A 111 -3.15 -13.33 -5.62
C ILE A 111 -2.20 -12.42 -6.38
N MET A 112 -0.98 -12.89 -6.61
CA MET A 112 0.00 -12.08 -7.33
C MET A 112 -0.45 -11.80 -8.75
N ASN A 113 -1.04 -12.79 -9.41
CA ASN A 113 -1.55 -12.58 -10.76
C ASN A 113 -2.68 -11.56 -10.78
N SER A 114 -3.55 -11.60 -9.79
CA SER A 114 -4.64 -10.66 -9.70
C SER A 114 -4.14 -9.24 -9.47
N LEU A 115 -3.09 -9.09 -8.67
CA LEU A 115 -2.49 -7.78 -8.46
C LEU A 115 -1.89 -7.25 -9.75
N GLN A 116 -1.32 -8.13 -10.57
CA GLN A 116 -0.72 -7.69 -11.82
C GLN A 116 -1.76 -7.16 -12.79
N VAL A 117 -2.98 -7.64 -12.74
CA VAL A 117 -4.02 -7.09 -13.60
C VAL A 117 -4.73 -5.92 -12.95
N GLY A 118 -4.33 -5.52 -11.73
CA GLY A 118 -4.82 -4.30 -11.15
C GLY A 118 -6.22 -4.36 -10.60
N GLY A 119 -6.70 -5.53 -10.29
CA GLY A 119 -8.09 -5.66 -9.86
C GLY A 119 -8.31 -5.90 -8.40
N LEU A 120 -7.25 -6.23 -7.64
CA LEU A 120 -7.44 -6.59 -6.27
C LEU A 120 -7.03 -5.53 -5.27
N GLY A 121 -6.39 -4.47 -5.74
CA GLY A 121 -5.62 -3.59 -4.90
C GLY A 121 -6.24 -3.17 -3.60
N ILE A 122 -7.32 -2.37 -3.67
CA ILE A 122 -7.85 -1.79 -2.44
C ILE A 122 -8.50 -2.84 -1.54
N HIS A 123 -9.18 -3.80 -2.14
CA HIS A 123 -9.85 -4.82 -1.34
C HIS A 123 -8.83 -5.68 -0.62
N PHE A 124 -7.71 -5.94 -1.28
CA PHE A 124 -6.65 -6.71 -0.69
C PHE A 124 -5.96 -5.90 0.41
N MET A 125 -5.75 -4.62 0.17
CA MET A 125 -5.15 -3.75 1.18
C MET A 125 -5.97 -3.77 2.46
N ARG A 126 -7.30 -3.70 2.35
CA ARG A 126 -8.14 -3.68 3.53
C ARG A 126 -8.11 -4.99 4.30
N LYS A 127 -7.78 -6.09 3.62
CA LYS A 127 -7.65 -7.37 4.29
C LYS A 127 -6.31 -7.51 4.98
N LEU A 128 -5.27 -6.90 4.44
CA LEU A 128 -3.93 -7.06 4.98
C LEU A 128 -3.56 -6.01 6.01
N MET A 129 -4.18 -4.85 5.94
CA MET A 129 -3.87 -3.76 6.87
C MET A 129 -4.88 -3.72 7.99
N ASP A 130 -4.50 -3.14 9.11
CA ASP A 130 -5.44 -2.95 10.21
C ASP A 130 -6.40 -1.81 9.88
N GLU A 131 -5.92 -0.77 9.18
CA GLU A 131 -6.77 0.32 8.72
C GLU A 131 -6.26 0.85 7.39
N VAL A 132 -7.17 1.29 6.55
CA VAL A 132 -6.84 1.94 5.29
C VAL A 132 -7.77 3.16 5.17
N HIS A 133 -7.19 4.33 4.98
CA HIS A 133 -7.95 5.56 4.85
C HIS A 133 -7.57 6.26 3.56
N TYR A 134 -8.56 6.73 2.83
CA TYR A 134 -8.32 7.48 1.59
C TYR A 134 -9.04 8.81 1.68
N SER A 135 -8.39 9.87 1.19
CA SER A 135 -9.03 11.17 1.06
C SER A 135 -8.47 11.90 -0.15
N PHE A 136 -9.25 12.84 -0.66
CA PHE A 136 -8.83 13.66 -1.77
C PHE A 136 -9.04 15.12 -1.42
N ASN A 137 -8.04 15.94 -1.74
CA ASN A 137 -8.12 17.38 -1.52
C ASN A 137 -7.79 18.02 -2.86
N GLY A 138 -8.64 18.90 -3.33
CA GLY A 138 -8.44 19.51 -4.64
C GLY A 138 -7.14 20.28 -4.80
N LYS A 139 -6.54 20.70 -3.68
CA LYS A 139 -5.27 21.42 -3.74
C LYS A 139 -4.08 20.51 -3.65
N HIS A 140 -4.22 19.38 -2.96
CA HIS A 140 -3.08 18.52 -2.65
C HIS A 140 -3.15 17.12 -3.24
N GLY A 141 -4.25 16.77 -3.87
CA GLY A 141 -4.39 15.49 -4.52
C GLY A 141 -4.87 14.38 -3.59
N ASN A 142 -4.42 13.17 -3.86
CA ASN A 142 -4.87 11.99 -3.12
C ASN A 142 -3.96 11.70 -1.94
N THR A 143 -4.55 11.22 -0.87
CA THR A 143 -3.83 10.75 0.31
C THR A 143 -4.33 9.37 0.66
N LEU A 144 -3.45 8.41 0.72
CA LEU A 144 -3.78 7.06 1.16
C LEU A 144 -2.96 6.75 2.40
N VAL A 145 -3.62 6.32 3.46
CA VAL A 145 -2.96 5.99 4.71
C VAL A 145 -3.17 4.51 5.00
N LEU A 146 -2.07 3.81 5.23
CA LEU A 146 -2.08 2.39 5.57
C LEU A 146 -1.56 2.25 6.99
N ILE A 147 -2.29 1.57 7.85
CA ILE A 147 -1.90 1.42 9.25
C ILE A 147 -1.77 -0.07 9.57
N LYS A 148 -0.63 -0.42 10.16
CA LYS A 148 -0.38 -1.78 10.61
C LYS A 148 0.05 -1.70 12.07
N LYS A 149 -0.64 -2.43 12.93
CA LYS A 149 -0.31 -2.41 14.35
C LYS A 149 0.94 -3.21 14.61
N ILE A 150 1.76 -2.72 15.53
CA ILE A 150 2.98 -3.39 15.89
C ILE A 150 2.62 -4.47 16.90
N ASP A 151 2.95 -5.72 16.54
CA ASP A 151 2.59 -6.84 17.39
C ASP A 151 3.59 -6.93 18.53
N GLN A 152 3.09 -6.95 19.72
CA GLN A 152 3.97 -6.98 20.89
C GLN A 152 4.17 -8.35 21.47
N ARG A 153 3.63 -9.36 20.87
CA ARG A 153 3.78 -10.69 21.44
C ARG A 153 5.22 -11.15 21.50
N GLY A 154 6.04 -10.65 20.62
CA GLY A 154 7.44 -11.03 20.64
C GLY A 154 8.27 -10.32 21.67
N VAL A 155 7.68 -9.41 22.39
CA VAL A 155 8.42 -8.63 23.35
C VAL A 155 8.58 -9.36 24.67
N GLU A 156 7.76 -10.33 24.89
CA GLU A 156 7.86 -11.07 26.13
C GLU A 156 8.90 -12.13 26.08
#